data_a87e18655d0db5da2e00e646bead425d
#
_entry.id   a87e18655d0db5da2e00e646bead425d
#
_cell.length_a   1.000
_cell.length_b   1.000
_cell.length_c   1.000
_cell.angle_alpha   90.00
_cell.angle_beta   90.00
_cell.angle_gamma   90.00
#
_symmetry.space_group_name_H-M   'P 1'
#
loop_
_entity.id
_entity.type
_entity.pdbx_description
1 polymer ?
#
loop_
_entity_poly.entity_id
_entity_poly.type
_entity_poly.pdbx_seq_one_letter_code
_entity_poly.pdbx_strand_id
1 'polypeptide(L)'
;MTRQLRFLALLVAACALSQPRIAAPQAVSPPAVPGSPSVEGGGYLYISGQGPHRADGTSPSKFPDQVRQCLDNVKQLVEAAHLTMDHVVYMQVYLQDASRYDELNEVFAVYFPKEPPARSVLGVARVPEPTLQMNAVAVRDLKGKQSVAVPDWPASKAYSAGMLTHDRLFVSTMPGRDPVTASVPENAAAQVDLALDRLSAVLKAAGLSNANMVFVNPYLTSDIPMRIMNEHYARRFEFGNTPGRATIQVSSLPEGAHIAYTGVAVRDLSQRKAIRPSNMPPSPTASPCVFAGDTLYCSAKSGFIPGPNGGVYFASTADQTRQTMRNQLDNLEEADMNFDQVVSATTYLDDITESPQYSAVYSKYFKGALPAQTTVQQIKSGDRKPNSDGQYPDLEQMSLIAVRSHLKP
;
A
#
# COMPACT_ATOMS: atom_id res chain seq x y z
N MET A 1 53.81 -39.21 -68.59
CA MET A 1 52.46 -39.61 -68.27
C MET A 1 52.21 -39.26 -66.82
N THR A 2 51.67 -38.08 -66.56
CA THR A 2 51.40 -37.54 -65.22
C THR A 2 49.97 -36.99 -65.18
N ARG A 3 49.11 -37.64 -64.39
CA ARG A 3 47.68 -37.20 -64.10
C ARG A 3 47.69 -36.12 -63.06
N GLN A 4 47.16 -34.98 -63.40
CA GLN A 4 46.84 -33.91 -62.46
C GLN A 4 45.48 -34.21 -61.76
N LEU A 5 45.46 -34.27 -60.41
CA LEU A 5 44.24 -34.25 -59.60
C LEU A 5 43.95 -32.79 -59.31
N ARG A 6 42.76 -32.34 -59.69
CA ARG A 6 42.17 -31.05 -59.26
C ARG A 6 41.39 -31.25 -57.96
N PHE A 7 41.81 -30.59 -56.90
CA PHE A 7 41.04 -30.48 -55.67
C PHE A 7 40.03 -29.34 -55.81
N LEU A 8 38.74 -29.65 -55.64
CA LEU A 8 37.63 -28.70 -55.57
C LEU A 8 37.45 -28.38 -54.10
N ALA A 9 37.74 -27.11 -53.67
CA ALA A 9 37.48 -26.64 -52.34
C ALA A 9 36.04 -26.13 -52.28
N LEU A 10 35.17 -26.80 -51.50
CA LEU A 10 33.85 -26.31 -51.15
C LEU A 10 33.98 -25.31 -49.99
N LEU A 11 33.65 -24.04 -50.25
CA LEU A 11 33.44 -23.02 -49.20
C LEU A 11 32.07 -23.25 -48.61
N VAL A 12 32.00 -23.74 -47.38
CA VAL A 12 30.77 -23.74 -46.56
C VAL A 12 30.70 -22.39 -45.83
N ALA A 13 29.81 -21.49 -46.29
CA ALA A 13 29.48 -20.26 -45.59
C ALA A 13 28.59 -20.62 -44.40
N ALA A 14 29.16 -20.57 -43.19
CA ALA A 14 28.40 -20.68 -41.95
C ALA A 14 27.63 -19.34 -41.69
N CYS A 15 26.35 -19.33 -42.00
CA CYS A 15 25.43 -18.28 -41.51
C CYS A 15 25.27 -18.44 -39.99
N ALA A 16 25.98 -17.64 -39.21
CA ALA A 16 25.76 -17.50 -37.79
C ALA A 16 24.45 -16.77 -37.59
N LEU A 17 23.38 -17.52 -37.34
CA LEU A 17 22.12 -16.99 -36.80
C LEU A 17 22.40 -16.43 -35.41
N SER A 18 22.51 -15.10 -35.29
CA SER A 18 22.54 -14.41 -33.99
C SER A 18 21.18 -14.57 -33.33
N GLN A 19 21.09 -15.51 -32.40
CA GLN A 19 19.94 -15.59 -31.50
C GLN A 19 19.84 -14.29 -30.70
N PRO A 20 18.64 -13.67 -30.56
CA PRO A 20 18.48 -12.54 -29.66
C PRO A 20 18.83 -13.00 -28.25
N ARG A 21 19.86 -12.42 -27.66
CA ARG A 21 20.15 -12.57 -26.23
C ARG A 21 18.96 -11.99 -25.49
N ILE A 22 18.14 -12.84 -24.88
CA ILE A 22 17.20 -12.43 -23.84
C ILE A 22 18.07 -11.85 -22.73
N ALA A 23 18.00 -10.54 -22.54
CA ALA A 23 18.68 -9.88 -21.42
C ALA A 23 18.19 -10.54 -20.14
N ALA A 24 19.13 -11.00 -19.31
CA ALA A 24 18.79 -11.49 -17.98
C ALA A 24 18.00 -10.39 -17.24
N PRO A 25 16.95 -10.72 -16.48
CA PRO A 25 16.21 -9.73 -15.73
C PRO A 25 17.20 -8.94 -14.86
N GLN A 26 17.20 -7.62 -15.00
CA GLN A 26 18.03 -6.75 -14.17
C GLN A 26 17.63 -6.96 -12.73
N ALA A 27 18.62 -7.14 -11.84
CA ALA A 27 18.37 -7.30 -10.42
C ALA A 27 17.65 -6.04 -9.91
N VAL A 28 16.45 -6.23 -9.35
CA VAL A 28 15.71 -5.16 -8.66
C VAL A 28 16.46 -4.84 -7.36
N SER A 29 16.67 -3.56 -7.07
CA SER A 29 17.32 -3.15 -5.82
C SER A 29 16.52 -3.72 -4.63
N PRO A 30 17.19 -4.30 -3.62
CA PRO A 30 16.50 -4.79 -2.43
C PRO A 30 15.81 -3.62 -1.73
N PRO A 31 14.63 -3.83 -1.12
CA PRO A 31 13.95 -2.79 -0.35
C PRO A 31 14.85 -2.30 0.80
N ALA A 32 14.77 -1.01 1.13
CA ALA A 32 15.54 -0.38 2.20
C ALA A 32 15.27 -0.98 3.60
N VAL A 33 14.11 -1.63 3.75
CA VAL A 33 13.72 -2.43 4.91
C VAL A 33 13.56 -3.88 4.45
N PRO A 34 14.05 -4.87 5.22
CA PRO A 34 13.95 -6.27 4.83
C PRO A 34 12.51 -6.68 4.48
N GLY A 35 12.34 -7.26 3.32
CA GLY A 35 11.07 -7.76 2.80
C GLY A 35 11.28 -8.49 1.48
N SER A 36 10.33 -9.32 1.09
CA SER A 36 10.32 -9.88 -0.26
C SER A 36 10.00 -8.77 -1.27
N PRO A 37 10.64 -8.70 -2.43
CA PRO A 37 10.33 -7.71 -3.46
C PRO A 37 8.87 -7.75 -3.89
N SER A 38 8.29 -8.96 -3.96
CA SER A 38 6.87 -9.21 -4.16
C SER A 38 6.45 -10.55 -3.56
N VAL A 39 5.17 -10.69 -3.22
CA VAL A 39 4.57 -11.93 -2.69
C VAL A 39 3.22 -12.14 -3.35
N GLU A 40 2.96 -13.38 -3.79
CA GLU A 40 1.64 -13.78 -4.31
C GLU A 40 0.76 -14.36 -3.22
N GLY A 41 -0.53 -14.06 -3.26
CA GLY A 41 -1.53 -14.64 -2.37
C GLY A 41 -2.95 -14.22 -2.75
N GLY A 42 -3.91 -15.12 -2.63
CA GLY A 42 -5.34 -14.84 -2.88
C GLY A 42 -5.65 -14.33 -4.28
N GLY A 43 -4.87 -14.71 -5.30
CA GLY A 43 -5.04 -14.25 -6.68
C GLY A 43 -4.43 -12.86 -6.96
N TYR A 44 -3.64 -12.32 -6.04
CA TYR A 44 -2.98 -11.02 -6.16
C TYR A 44 -1.47 -11.12 -5.97
N LEU A 45 -0.74 -10.21 -6.62
CA LEU A 45 0.68 -9.96 -6.39
C LEU A 45 0.80 -8.67 -5.59
N TYR A 46 1.40 -8.76 -4.41
CA TYR A 46 1.70 -7.62 -3.55
C TYR A 46 3.17 -7.24 -3.75
N ILE A 47 3.42 -6.00 -4.15
CA ILE A 47 4.76 -5.48 -4.47
C ILE A 47 5.19 -4.55 -3.34
N SER A 48 6.40 -4.80 -2.80
CA SER A 48 6.99 -3.97 -1.74
C SER A 48 7.27 -2.54 -2.20
N GLY A 49 7.58 -1.66 -1.26
CA GLY A 49 7.97 -0.28 -1.56
C GLY A 49 9.18 -0.23 -2.49
N GLN A 50 9.02 0.40 -3.65
CA GLN A 50 10.05 0.62 -4.67
C GLN A 50 10.44 2.09 -4.68
N GLY A 51 11.73 2.36 -4.46
CA GLY A 51 12.34 3.68 -4.62
C GLY A 51 12.91 3.90 -6.03
N PRO A 52 13.54 5.07 -6.29
CA PRO A 52 14.06 5.43 -7.61
C PRO A 52 15.45 4.85 -7.91
N HIS A 53 15.89 3.80 -7.21
CA HIS A 53 17.19 3.19 -7.44
C HIS A 53 17.21 2.28 -8.66
N ARG A 54 18.28 2.39 -9.44
CA ARG A 54 18.67 1.42 -10.46
C ARG A 54 19.35 0.21 -9.81
N ALA A 55 19.56 -0.84 -10.60
CA ALA A 55 20.27 -2.04 -10.16
C ALA A 55 21.73 -1.79 -9.69
N ASP A 56 22.36 -0.72 -10.16
CA ASP A 56 23.70 -0.28 -9.74
C ASP A 56 23.70 0.59 -8.46
N GLY A 57 22.52 0.81 -7.84
CA GLY A 57 22.35 1.63 -6.65
C GLY A 57 22.27 3.13 -6.91
N THR A 58 22.41 3.59 -8.16
CA THR A 58 22.27 5.01 -8.52
C THR A 58 20.80 5.42 -8.64
N SER A 59 20.51 6.69 -8.46
CA SER A 59 19.18 7.28 -8.67
C SER A 59 19.25 8.42 -9.69
N PRO A 60 18.21 8.59 -10.53
CA PRO A 60 18.12 9.77 -11.39
C PRO A 60 18.07 11.07 -10.59
N SER A 61 18.60 12.15 -11.15
CA SER A 61 18.61 13.47 -10.49
C SER A 61 17.28 14.23 -10.63
N LYS A 62 16.55 14.03 -11.74
CA LYS A 62 15.29 14.73 -12.02
C LYS A 62 14.11 13.92 -11.50
N PHE A 63 13.15 14.58 -10.90
CA PHE A 63 11.99 13.91 -10.30
C PHE A 63 11.15 13.10 -11.30
N PRO A 64 10.81 13.55 -12.52
CA PRO A 64 10.09 12.71 -13.48
C PRO A 64 10.86 11.42 -13.83
N ASP A 65 12.20 11.46 -13.87
CA ASP A 65 13.02 10.27 -14.12
C ASP A 65 13.07 9.34 -12.90
N GLN A 66 12.99 9.91 -11.68
CA GLN A 66 12.84 9.14 -10.45
C GLN A 66 11.50 8.41 -10.41
N VAL A 67 10.41 9.07 -10.81
CA VAL A 67 9.08 8.44 -10.94
C VAL A 67 9.11 7.31 -11.96
N ARG A 68 9.73 7.53 -13.14
CA ARG A 68 9.91 6.49 -14.15
C ARG A 68 10.68 5.30 -13.60
N GLN A 69 11.78 5.56 -12.89
CA GLN A 69 12.59 4.47 -12.31
C GLN A 69 11.80 3.64 -11.30
N CYS A 70 10.99 4.27 -10.42
CA CYS A 70 10.13 3.53 -9.51
C CYS A 70 9.11 2.66 -10.27
N LEU A 71 8.48 3.22 -11.31
CA LEU A 71 7.51 2.49 -12.15
C LEU A 71 8.19 1.35 -12.94
N ASP A 72 9.42 1.54 -13.41
CA ASP A 72 10.21 0.49 -14.06
C ASP A 72 10.56 -0.64 -13.08
N ASN A 73 10.88 -0.31 -11.82
CA ASN A 73 11.12 -1.30 -10.78
C ASN A 73 9.84 -2.10 -10.48
N VAL A 74 8.68 -1.44 -10.36
CA VAL A 74 7.39 -2.13 -10.23
C VAL A 74 7.11 -3.01 -11.45
N LYS A 75 7.32 -2.50 -12.66
CA LYS A 75 7.13 -3.23 -13.92
C LYS A 75 7.98 -4.51 -13.98
N GLN A 76 9.25 -4.44 -13.60
CA GLN A 76 10.14 -5.60 -13.56
C GLN A 76 9.59 -6.70 -12.62
N LEU A 77 9.05 -6.33 -11.46
CA LEU A 77 8.46 -7.29 -10.50
C LEU A 77 7.16 -7.91 -11.03
N VAL A 78 6.34 -7.10 -11.70
CA VAL A 78 5.12 -7.56 -12.38
C VAL A 78 5.47 -8.56 -13.49
N GLU A 79 6.45 -8.22 -14.33
CA GLU A 79 6.90 -9.09 -15.44
C GLU A 79 7.60 -10.36 -14.94
N ALA A 80 8.34 -10.31 -13.84
CA ALA A 80 8.93 -11.48 -13.19
C ALA A 80 7.87 -12.46 -12.67
N ALA A 81 6.67 -11.99 -12.33
CA ALA A 81 5.51 -12.81 -11.98
C ALA A 81 4.69 -13.26 -13.21
N HIS A 82 5.21 -13.07 -14.43
CA HIS A 82 4.52 -13.34 -15.71
C HIS A 82 3.21 -12.57 -15.89
N LEU A 83 3.18 -11.31 -15.41
CA LEU A 83 2.08 -10.38 -15.57
C LEU A 83 2.53 -9.18 -16.43
N THR A 84 1.62 -8.26 -16.70
CA THR A 84 1.91 -6.99 -17.39
C THR A 84 1.40 -5.82 -16.54
N MET A 85 1.75 -4.58 -16.89
CA MET A 85 1.25 -3.39 -16.18
C MET A 85 -0.27 -3.27 -16.21
N ASP A 86 -0.96 -3.89 -17.19
CA ASP A 86 -2.42 -3.96 -17.22
C ASP A 86 -3.03 -4.74 -16.04
N HIS A 87 -2.24 -5.59 -15.37
CA HIS A 87 -2.67 -6.32 -14.17
C HIS A 87 -2.61 -5.47 -12.89
N VAL A 88 -1.92 -4.32 -12.91
CA VAL A 88 -1.86 -3.42 -11.75
C VAL A 88 -3.25 -2.82 -11.50
N VAL A 89 -3.76 -3.01 -10.30
CA VAL A 89 -5.11 -2.56 -9.88
C VAL A 89 -5.07 -1.46 -8.84
N TYR A 90 -3.96 -1.36 -8.08
CA TYR A 90 -3.78 -0.33 -7.08
C TYR A 90 -2.31 0.07 -6.94
N MET A 91 -2.06 1.35 -6.74
CA MET A 91 -0.74 1.89 -6.41
C MET A 91 -0.84 2.86 -5.24
N GLN A 92 0.04 2.70 -4.26
CA GLN A 92 0.25 3.65 -3.17
C GLN A 92 1.57 4.38 -3.41
N VAL A 93 1.52 5.70 -3.44
CA VAL A 93 2.69 6.56 -3.68
C VAL A 93 2.91 7.46 -2.48
N TYR A 94 4.13 7.48 -1.98
CA TYR A 94 4.58 8.31 -0.88
C TYR A 94 5.60 9.33 -1.41
N LEU A 95 5.30 10.61 -1.27
CA LEU A 95 6.15 11.73 -1.69
C LEU A 95 6.70 12.47 -0.47
N GLN A 96 7.95 12.88 -0.50
CA GLN A 96 8.46 13.86 0.48
C GLN A 96 7.99 15.27 0.17
N ASP A 97 7.67 15.54 -1.10
CA ASP A 97 7.13 16.82 -1.58
C ASP A 97 5.89 16.59 -2.43
N ALA A 98 4.70 16.76 -1.83
CA ALA A 98 3.43 16.56 -2.52
C ALA A 98 3.12 17.67 -3.55
N SER A 99 3.86 18.78 -3.59
CA SER A 99 3.71 19.80 -4.62
C SER A 99 4.11 19.29 -6.02
N ARG A 100 4.85 18.16 -6.08
CA ARG A 100 5.26 17.50 -7.32
C ARG A 100 4.17 16.57 -7.91
N TYR A 101 2.93 16.68 -7.43
CA TYR A 101 1.82 15.81 -7.82
C TYR A 101 1.52 15.86 -9.33
N ASP A 102 1.59 17.01 -9.96
CA ASP A 102 1.32 17.15 -11.40
C ASP A 102 2.40 16.48 -12.26
N GLU A 103 3.68 16.64 -11.91
CA GLU A 103 4.77 15.93 -12.58
C GLU A 103 4.65 14.39 -12.43
N LEU A 104 4.19 13.93 -11.26
CA LEU A 104 3.88 12.52 -11.03
C LEU A 104 2.77 12.05 -11.97
N ASN A 105 1.69 12.83 -12.11
CA ASN A 105 0.54 12.52 -12.96
C ASN A 105 0.92 12.40 -14.43
N GLU A 106 1.77 13.28 -14.94
CA GLU A 106 2.27 13.23 -16.32
C GLU A 106 2.98 11.90 -16.61
N VAL A 107 3.83 11.44 -15.70
CA VAL A 107 4.55 10.16 -15.88
C VAL A 107 3.59 8.98 -15.79
N PHE A 108 2.66 8.97 -14.81
CA PHE A 108 1.67 7.89 -14.68
C PHE A 108 0.80 7.74 -15.92
N ALA A 109 0.37 8.82 -16.54
CA ALA A 109 -0.43 8.80 -17.76
C ALA A 109 0.28 8.13 -18.95
N VAL A 110 1.62 8.12 -18.97
CA VAL A 110 2.42 7.42 -19.97
C VAL A 110 2.47 5.91 -19.71
N TYR A 111 2.60 5.51 -18.45
CA TYR A 111 2.68 4.09 -18.08
C TYR A 111 1.33 3.38 -18.14
N PHE A 112 0.23 4.10 -17.93
CA PHE A 112 -1.14 3.58 -17.92
C PHE A 112 -2.04 4.33 -18.90
N PRO A 113 -1.85 4.17 -20.23
CA PRO A 113 -2.52 5.01 -21.22
C PRO A 113 -4.00 4.71 -21.42
N LYS A 114 -4.51 3.56 -20.94
CA LYS A 114 -5.89 3.12 -21.19
C LYS A 114 -6.74 3.12 -19.91
N GLU A 115 -6.42 2.25 -18.99
CA GLU A 115 -7.14 2.06 -17.72
C GLU A 115 -6.15 2.20 -16.55
N PRO A 116 -5.86 3.43 -16.11
CA PRO A 116 -4.95 3.61 -14.99
C PRO A 116 -5.52 2.97 -13.72
N PRO A 117 -4.66 2.39 -12.85
CA PRO A 117 -5.09 1.76 -11.61
C PRO A 117 -5.76 2.76 -10.67
N ALA A 118 -6.48 2.26 -9.67
CA ALA A 118 -6.77 3.06 -8.49
C ALA A 118 -5.44 3.45 -7.83
N ARG A 119 -5.35 4.68 -7.29
CA ARG A 119 -4.10 5.22 -6.78
C ARG A 119 -4.30 6.10 -5.56
N SER A 120 -3.41 5.94 -4.58
CA SER A 120 -3.28 6.85 -3.46
C SER A 120 -1.94 7.59 -3.52
N VAL A 121 -1.94 8.90 -3.28
CA VAL A 121 -0.73 9.73 -3.21
C VAL A 121 -0.74 10.53 -1.91
N LEU A 122 0.33 10.43 -1.14
CA LEU A 122 0.48 11.06 0.17
C LEU A 122 1.79 11.84 0.24
N GLY A 123 1.76 13.01 0.88
CA GLY A 123 2.96 13.66 1.37
C GLY A 123 3.33 13.11 2.73
N VAL A 124 4.51 12.50 2.86
CA VAL A 124 5.03 11.92 4.11
C VAL A 124 6.27 12.67 4.59
N ALA A 125 6.59 12.55 5.87
CA ALA A 125 7.74 13.26 6.41
C ALA A 125 9.06 12.78 5.77
N ARG A 126 9.22 11.45 5.60
CA ARG A 126 10.36 10.84 4.92
C ARG A 126 9.99 9.46 4.34
N VAL A 127 10.70 9.09 3.29
CA VAL A 127 10.76 7.72 2.78
C VAL A 127 12.19 7.19 2.95
N PRO A 128 12.42 5.87 2.95
CA PRO A 128 13.77 5.30 3.02
C PRO A 128 14.68 5.82 1.90
N GLU A 129 14.11 6.01 0.74
CA GLU A 129 14.73 6.51 -0.47
C GLU A 129 14.55 8.03 -0.61
N PRO A 130 15.45 8.76 -1.24
CA PRO A 130 15.21 10.16 -1.47
C PRO A 130 14.02 10.37 -2.41
N THR A 131 13.16 11.34 -2.07
CA THR A 131 12.04 11.89 -2.82
C THR A 131 10.73 11.11 -2.84
N LEU A 132 10.72 9.82 -3.21
CA LEU A 132 9.48 9.03 -3.27
C LEU A 132 9.71 7.54 -3.09
N GLN A 133 8.65 6.86 -2.69
CA GLN A 133 8.54 5.40 -2.72
C GLN A 133 7.13 5.04 -3.18
N MET A 134 6.97 3.92 -3.89
CA MET A 134 5.65 3.40 -4.25
C MET A 134 5.58 1.89 -4.12
N ASN A 135 4.41 1.39 -3.72
CA ASN A 135 4.07 -0.02 -3.78
C ASN A 135 2.89 -0.25 -4.71
N ALA A 136 2.63 -1.50 -5.05
CA ALA A 136 1.54 -1.84 -5.95
C ALA A 136 0.87 -3.16 -5.58
N VAL A 137 -0.37 -3.31 -6.03
CA VAL A 137 -1.11 -4.57 -6.05
C VAL A 137 -1.49 -4.87 -7.50
N ALA A 138 -1.16 -6.07 -7.98
CA ALA A 138 -1.60 -6.55 -9.28
C ALA A 138 -2.51 -7.76 -9.11
N VAL A 139 -3.56 -7.88 -9.94
CA VAL A 139 -4.44 -9.04 -9.98
C VAL A 139 -3.93 -10.06 -10.99
N ARG A 140 -4.02 -11.35 -10.67
CA ARG A 140 -3.56 -12.40 -11.59
C ARG A 140 -4.52 -12.61 -12.76
N ASP A 141 -5.82 -12.57 -12.50
CA ASP A 141 -6.87 -12.73 -13.51
C ASP A 141 -7.51 -11.38 -13.85
N LEU A 142 -7.42 -10.98 -15.12
CA LEU A 142 -8.04 -9.76 -15.65
C LEU A 142 -9.55 -9.85 -15.80
N LYS A 143 -10.14 -11.03 -15.65
CA LYS A 143 -11.58 -11.19 -15.71
C LYS A 143 -12.26 -10.36 -14.62
N GLY A 144 -13.15 -9.47 -15.05
CA GLY A 144 -13.86 -8.56 -14.13
C GLY A 144 -13.04 -7.34 -13.70
N LYS A 145 -11.80 -7.16 -14.20
CA LYS A 145 -11.08 -5.90 -14.05
C LYS A 145 -11.79 -4.81 -14.85
N GLN A 146 -12.14 -3.72 -14.17
CA GLN A 146 -12.84 -2.59 -14.76
C GLN A 146 -12.60 -1.32 -13.95
N SER A 147 -12.28 -0.24 -14.62
CA SER A 147 -12.21 1.08 -13.98
C SER A 147 -13.60 1.57 -13.59
N VAL A 148 -13.69 2.23 -12.44
CA VAL A 148 -14.93 2.85 -11.95
C VAL A 148 -14.85 4.34 -12.24
N ALA A 149 -15.86 4.83 -12.99
CA ALA A 149 -16.09 6.26 -13.20
C ALA A 149 -17.30 6.68 -12.37
N VAL A 150 -17.18 7.81 -11.68
CA VAL A 150 -18.31 8.43 -10.97
C VAL A 150 -18.95 9.45 -11.89
N PRO A 151 -20.26 9.41 -12.11
CA PRO A 151 -20.94 10.39 -12.94
C PRO A 151 -20.62 11.83 -12.51
N ASP A 152 -20.48 12.72 -13.46
CA ASP A 152 -20.21 14.14 -13.29
C ASP A 152 -18.82 14.51 -12.71
N TRP A 153 -17.98 13.52 -12.40
CA TRP A 153 -16.60 13.80 -12.00
C TRP A 153 -15.65 13.89 -13.20
N PRO A 154 -14.68 14.80 -13.18
CA PRO A 154 -13.66 14.86 -14.22
C PRO A 154 -12.82 13.58 -14.23
N ALA A 155 -12.61 13.01 -15.41
CA ALA A 155 -11.76 11.86 -15.58
C ALA A 155 -10.28 12.24 -15.45
N SER A 156 -9.50 11.46 -14.72
CA SER A 156 -8.04 11.59 -14.69
C SER A 156 -7.39 10.64 -15.69
N LYS A 157 -6.30 11.09 -16.33
CA LYS A 157 -5.45 10.23 -17.17
C LYS A 157 -4.45 9.40 -16.33
N ALA A 158 -4.26 9.75 -15.05
CA ALA A 158 -3.22 9.18 -14.19
C ALA A 158 -3.75 8.16 -13.16
N TYR A 159 -5.06 8.11 -12.94
CA TYR A 159 -5.72 7.16 -12.04
C TYR A 159 -7.21 7.03 -12.33
N SER A 160 -7.80 5.89 -11.99
CA SER A 160 -9.25 5.69 -11.95
C SER A 160 -9.79 5.97 -10.55
N ALA A 161 -11.03 6.43 -10.40
CA ALA A 161 -11.62 6.65 -9.07
C ALA A 161 -11.67 5.38 -8.24
N GLY A 162 -11.86 4.23 -8.89
CA GLY A 162 -11.73 2.91 -8.32
C GLY A 162 -11.40 1.89 -9.41
N MET A 163 -10.89 0.73 -8.99
CA MET A 163 -10.61 -0.40 -9.87
C MET A 163 -11.28 -1.65 -9.32
N LEU A 164 -12.27 -2.15 -10.04
CA LEU A 164 -12.92 -3.43 -9.78
C LEU A 164 -12.03 -4.58 -10.26
N THR A 165 -12.09 -5.68 -9.55
CA THR A 165 -11.61 -7.01 -9.96
C THR A 165 -12.77 -8.01 -9.88
N HIS A 166 -12.49 -9.29 -10.03
CA HIS A 166 -13.55 -10.32 -9.91
C HIS A 166 -14.22 -10.35 -8.53
N ASP A 167 -13.49 -10.01 -7.46
CA ASP A 167 -13.94 -10.13 -6.06
C ASP A 167 -13.89 -8.84 -5.23
N ARG A 168 -13.17 -7.80 -5.68
CA ARG A 168 -12.88 -6.58 -4.90
C ARG A 168 -13.00 -5.31 -5.70
N LEU A 169 -13.13 -4.21 -4.96
CA LEU A 169 -12.93 -2.84 -5.44
C LEU A 169 -11.75 -2.23 -4.67
N PHE A 170 -10.77 -1.72 -5.38
CA PHE A 170 -9.74 -0.82 -4.83
C PHE A 170 -10.16 0.62 -5.11
N VAL A 171 -10.19 1.45 -4.07
CA VAL A 171 -10.63 2.85 -4.18
C VAL A 171 -9.40 3.76 -4.16
N SER A 172 -9.31 4.70 -5.07
CA SER A 172 -8.30 5.77 -5.06
C SER A 172 -8.46 6.67 -3.85
N THR A 173 -7.46 7.51 -3.58
CA THR A 173 -7.60 8.55 -2.56
C THR A 173 -8.77 9.47 -2.88
N MET A 174 -9.68 9.58 -1.91
CA MET A 174 -10.83 10.48 -1.94
C MET A 174 -10.57 11.64 -0.97
N PRO A 175 -10.02 12.76 -1.46
CA PRO A 175 -9.72 13.92 -0.62
C PRO A 175 -10.99 14.70 -0.23
N GLY A 176 -10.93 15.41 0.89
CA GLY A 176 -11.94 16.37 1.35
C GLY A 176 -11.95 17.65 0.52
N ARG A 177 -12.01 17.48 -0.81
CA ARG A 177 -12.01 18.51 -1.84
C ARG A 177 -13.09 18.20 -2.88
N ASP A 178 -13.84 19.18 -3.28
CA ASP A 178 -14.89 18.99 -4.29
C ASP A 178 -14.27 18.56 -5.64
N PRO A 179 -14.73 17.47 -6.27
CA PRO A 179 -14.12 16.94 -7.48
C PRO A 179 -14.38 17.80 -8.73
N VAL A 180 -15.41 18.67 -8.70
CA VAL A 180 -15.83 19.49 -9.84
C VAL A 180 -15.32 20.92 -9.70
N THR A 181 -15.60 21.55 -8.56
CA THR A 181 -15.23 22.96 -8.31
C THR A 181 -13.81 23.13 -7.78
N ALA A 182 -13.18 22.04 -7.39
CA ALA A 182 -11.86 22.01 -6.78
C ALA A 182 -11.78 22.77 -5.41
N SER A 183 -12.89 23.13 -4.82
CA SER A 183 -12.92 23.83 -3.52
C SER A 183 -12.66 22.87 -2.35
N VAL A 184 -11.94 23.37 -1.35
CA VAL A 184 -11.71 22.70 -0.07
C VAL A 184 -12.50 23.46 0.99
N PRO A 185 -13.44 22.81 1.72
CA PRO A 185 -14.16 23.48 2.81
C PRO A 185 -13.20 23.96 3.91
N GLU A 186 -13.43 25.12 4.47
CA GLU A 186 -12.63 25.63 5.60
C GLU A 186 -12.83 24.82 6.89
N ASN A 187 -14.05 24.29 7.10
CA ASN A 187 -14.40 23.54 8.29
C ASN A 187 -13.90 22.09 8.21
N ALA A 188 -13.17 21.64 9.23
CA ALA A 188 -12.62 20.29 9.30
C ALA A 188 -13.69 19.19 9.20
N ALA A 189 -14.84 19.35 9.87
CA ALA A 189 -15.94 18.39 9.81
C ALA A 189 -16.52 18.29 8.38
N ALA A 190 -16.69 19.43 7.70
CA ALA A 190 -17.17 19.45 6.33
C ALA A 190 -16.18 18.77 5.35
N GLN A 191 -14.86 18.94 5.56
CA GLN A 191 -13.85 18.21 4.77
C GLN A 191 -13.93 16.70 5.00
N VAL A 192 -14.09 16.27 6.24
CA VAL A 192 -14.24 14.85 6.60
C VAL A 192 -15.48 14.25 5.94
N ASP A 193 -16.63 14.92 6.04
CA ASP A 193 -17.88 14.46 5.41
C ASP A 193 -17.75 14.40 3.90
N LEU A 194 -17.19 15.42 3.26
CA LEU A 194 -16.98 15.45 1.82
C LEU A 194 -16.09 14.29 1.34
N ALA A 195 -15.00 14.00 2.05
CA ALA A 195 -14.12 12.87 1.72
C ALA A 195 -14.85 11.52 1.85
N LEU A 196 -15.66 11.34 2.90
CA LEU A 196 -16.47 10.13 3.12
C LEU A 196 -17.61 10.01 2.09
N ASP A 197 -18.23 11.12 1.70
CA ASP A 197 -19.25 11.15 0.65
C ASP A 197 -18.65 10.76 -0.71
N ARG A 198 -17.45 11.22 -1.00
CA ARG A 198 -16.71 10.82 -2.21
C ARG A 198 -16.37 9.33 -2.20
N LEU A 199 -15.91 8.78 -1.06
CA LEU A 199 -15.70 7.34 -0.92
C LEU A 199 -17.00 6.57 -1.20
N SER A 200 -18.10 7.00 -0.60
CA SER A 200 -19.43 6.39 -0.80
C SER A 200 -19.92 6.51 -2.25
N ALA A 201 -19.61 7.61 -2.95
CA ALA A 201 -19.96 7.80 -4.35
C ALA A 201 -19.23 6.81 -5.28
N VAL A 202 -17.95 6.54 -5.04
CA VAL A 202 -17.19 5.53 -5.79
C VAL A 202 -17.76 4.12 -5.54
N LEU A 203 -18.07 3.79 -4.28
CA LEU A 203 -18.72 2.52 -3.94
C LEU A 203 -20.05 2.36 -4.67
N LYS A 204 -20.90 3.39 -4.64
CA LYS A 204 -22.21 3.39 -5.33
C LYS A 204 -22.05 3.24 -6.84
N ALA A 205 -21.08 3.93 -7.45
CA ALA A 205 -20.80 3.80 -8.89
C ALA A 205 -20.33 2.38 -9.26
N ALA A 206 -19.72 1.66 -8.32
CA ALA A 206 -19.35 0.25 -8.47
C ALA A 206 -20.48 -0.73 -8.11
N GLY A 207 -21.70 -0.26 -7.78
CA GLY A 207 -22.82 -1.08 -7.31
C GLY A 207 -22.65 -1.60 -5.87
N LEU A 208 -21.83 -0.95 -5.05
CA LEU A 208 -21.52 -1.33 -3.68
C LEU A 208 -21.97 -0.25 -2.68
N SER A 209 -21.76 -0.53 -1.40
CA SER A 209 -22.05 0.39 -0.30
C SER A 209 -20.92 0.40 0.74
N ASN A 210 -21.02 1.25 1.75
CA ASN A 210 -20.05 1.29 2.86
C ASN A 210 -19.99 -0.06 3.61
N ALA A 211 -21.07 -0.85 3.61
CA ALA A 211 -21.07 -2.19 4.22
C ALA A 211 -20.08 -3.16 3.55
N ASN A 212 -19.73 -2.93 2.28
CA ASN A 212 -18.76 -3.74 1.55
C ASN A 212 -17.29 -3.45 1.92
N MET A 213 -17.01 -2.32 2.61
CA MET A 213 -15.64 -1.96 2.95
C MET A 213 -15.02 -2.96 3.92
N VAL A 214 -13.85 -3.51 3.55
CA VAL A 214 -13.07 -4.41 4.39
C VAL A 214 -11.88 -3.69 5.04
N PHE A 215 -11.34 -2.67 4.37
CA PHE A 215 -10.23 -1.88 4.87
C PHE A 215 -10.34 -0.42 4.44
N VAL A 216 -10.00 0.51 5.33
CA VAL A 216 -9.98 1.96 5.08
C VAL A 216 -8.70 2.57 5.63
N ASN A 217 -8.06 3.42 4.84
CA ASN A 217 -6.97 4.27 5.29
C ASN A 217 -7.44 5.73 5.32
N PRO A 218 -7.68 6.30 6.50
CA PRO A 218 -7.77 7.75 6.68
C PRO A 218 -6.37 8.36 6.71
N TYR A 219 -6.16 9.40 5.92
CA TYR A 219 -4.94 10.21 5.88
C TYR A 219 -5.30 11.63 6.24
N LEU A 220 -4.68 12.19 7.27
CA LEU A 220 -5.01 13.53 7.76
C LEU A 220 -3.75 14.32 8.09
N THR A 221 -3.78 15.61 7.77
CA THR A 221 -2.79 16.57 8.26
C THR A 221 -3.13 16.99 9.69
N SER A 222 -2.25 17.78 10.32
CA SER A 222 -2.50 18.36 11.66
C SER A 222 -3.74 19.24 11.74
N ASP A 223 -4.26 19.71 10.59
CA ASP A 223 -5.43 20.60 10.52
C ASP A 223 -6.76 19.88 10.81
N ILE A 224 -6.77 18.56 10.72
CA ILE A 224 -7.94 17.74 11.03
C ILE A 224 -7.76 17.07 12.39
N PRO A 225 -8.48 17.51 13.44
CA PRO A 225 -8.45 16.86 14.73
C PRO A 225 -8.95 15.41 14.64
N MET A 226 -8.19 14.47 15.20
CA MET A 226 -8.52 13.03 15.20
C MET A 226 -9.93 12.77 15.75
N ARG A 227 -10.36 13.52 16.76
CA ARG A 227 -11.71 13.41 17.35
C ARG A 227 -12.80 13.71 16.32
N ILE A 228 -12.65 14.77 15.55
CA ILE A 228 -13.62 15.16 14.50
C ILE A 228 -13.67 14.06 13.43
N MET A 229 -12.50 13.61 12.95
CA MET A 229 -12.44 12.52 11.98
C MET A 229 -13.13 11.25 12.51
N ASN A 230 -12.83 10.80 13.72
CA ASN A 230 -13.43 9.60 14.31
C ASN A 230 -14.95 9.71 14.48
N GLU A 231 -15.46 10.86 14.91
CA GLU A 231 -16.87 11.10 15.12
C GLU A 231 -17.67 10.99 13.81
N HIS A 232 -17.21 11.64 12.75
CA HIS A 232 -17.87 11.61 11.44
C HIS A 232 -17.71 10.25 10.74
N TYR A 233 -16.54 9.64 10.87
CA TYR A 233 -16.27 8.30 10.34
C TYR A 233 -17.17 7.22 10.96
N ALA A 234 -17.34 7.25 12.30
CA ALA A 234 -18.16 6.26 13.01
C ALA A 234 -19.63 6.25 12.56
N ARG A 235 -20.16 7.36 12.06
CA ARG A 235 -21.53 7.46 11.54
C ARG A 235 -21.73 6.74 10.20
N ARG A 236 -20.66 6.35 9.52
CA ARG A 236 -20.69 5.74 8.18
C ARG A 236 -20.66 4.23 8.20
N PHE A 237 -20.36 3.62 9.35
CA PHE A 237 -20.20 2.18 9.49
C PHE A 237 -20.98 1.64 10.69
N GLU A 238 -21.40 0.37 10.58
CA GLU A 238 -22.09 -0.33 11.65
C GLU A 238 -21.16 -0.55 12.85
N PHE A 239 -21.61 -0.22 14.05
CA PHE A 239 -20.87 -0.42 15.29
C PHE A 239 -20.51 -1.91 15.49
N GLY A 240 -19.25 -2.18 15.76
CA GLY A 240 -18.73 -3.54 15.96
C GLY A 240 -18.55 -4.36 14.68
N ASN A 241 -18.97 -3.83 13.51
CA ASN A 241 -18.78 -4.44 12.19
C ASN A 241 -18.10 -3.47 11.21
N THR A 242 -17.29 -2.57 11.73
CA THR A 242 -16.53 -1.59 10.96
C THR A 242 -15.46 -2.28 10.09
N PRO A 243 -14.95 -1.63 9.02
CA PRO A 243 -13.77 -2.11 8.31
C PRO A 243 -12.52 -2.10 9.21
N GLY A 244 -11.50 -2.86 8.83
CA GLY A 244 -10.14 -2.65 9.33
C GLY A 244 -9.66 -1.25 8.96
N ARG A 245 -8.76 -0.65 9.75
CA ARG A 245 -8.36 0.74 9.57
C ARG A 245 -6.89 0.97 9.91
N ALA A 246 -6.20 1.73 9.04
CA ALA A 246 -4.90 2.31 9.36
C ALA A 246 -4.97 3.83 9.17
N THR A 247 -5.01 4.57 10.28
CA THR A 247 -5.07 6.04 10.27
C THR A 247 -3.66 6.60 10.39
N ILE A 248 -3.29 7.48 9.45
CA ILE A 248 -1.94 8.03 9.36
C ILE A 248 -2.00 9.54 9.35
N GLN A 249 -1.18 10.16 10.18
CA GLN A 249 -0.88 11.59 10.07
C GLN A 249 0.19 11.81 9.01
N VAL A 250 -0.15 12.61 8.01
CA VAL A 250 0.68 12.91 6.85
C VAL A 250 1.12 14.37 6.86
N SER A 251 2.27 14.67 6.24
CA SER A 251 2.78 16.04 6.17
C SER A 251 1.93 16.93 5.26
N SER A 252 1.36 16.33 4.20
CA SER A 252 0.50 17.03 3.25
C SER A 252 -0.31 16.03 2.42
N LEU A 253 -1.35 16.53 1.79
CA LEU A 253 -2.10 15.82 0.75
C LEU A 253 -2.05 16.65 -0.54
N PRO A 254 -2.11 16.02 -1.72
CA PRO A 254 -2.18 16.74 -2.97
C PRO A 254 -3.36 17.71 -3.02
N GLU A 255 -3.22 18.78 -3.80
CA GLU A 255 -4.29 19.72 -4.13
C GLU A 255 -4.90 20.45 -2.92
N GLY A 256 -4.17 20.58 -1.81
CA GLY A 256 -4.55 21.37 -0.64
C GLY A 256 -5.62 20.74 0.26
N ALA A 257 -5.96 19.48 0.08
CA ALA A 257 -6.84 18.77 1.01
C ALA A 257 -6.12 18.49 2.33
N HIS A 258 -6.87 18.43 3.44
CA HIS A 258 -6.35 18.12 4.77
C HIS A 258 -6.78 16.76 5.30
N ILE A 259 -7.73 16.11 4.62
CA ILE A 259 -8.19 14.74 4.90
C ILE A 259 -8.41 14.01 3.58
N ALA A 260 -8.13 12.72 3.56
CA ALA A 260 -8.47 11.84 2.46
C ALA A 260 -8.72 10.42 2.96
N TYR A 261 -9.49 9.65 2.19
CA TYR A 261 -9.72 8.23 2.44
C TYR A 261 -9.39 7.41 1.21
N THR A 262 -8.83 6.23 1.41
CA THR A 262 -8.73 5.16 0.41
C THR A 262 -9.11 3.84 1.07
N GLY A 263 -9.29 2.78 0.31
CA GLY A 263 -9.57 1.48 0.90
C GLY A 263 -9.90 0.39 -0.11
N VAL A 264 -10.29 -0.74 0.46
CA VAL A 264 -10.67 -1.95 -0.28
C VAL A 264 -12.07 -2.36 0.15
N ALA A 265 -12.92 -2.70 -0.82
CA ALA A 265 -14.25 -3.26 -0.59
C ALA A 265 -14.37 -4.64 -1.25
N VAL A 266 -15.08 -5.56 -0.61
CA VAL A 266 -15.43 -6.85 -1.19
C VAL A 266 -16.68 -6.69 -2.05
N ARG A 267 -16.78 -7.41 -3.18
CA ARG A 267 -17.98 -7.33 -4.04
C ARG A 267 -19.17 -8.11 -3.47
N ASP A 268 -18.90 -9.28 -2.93
CA ASP A 268 -19.91 -10.12 -2.32
C ASP A 268 -19.86 -10.01 -0.79
N LEU A 269 -20.90 -9.44 -0.18
CA LEU A 269 -21.01 -9.26 1.27
C LEU A 269 -20.93 -10.59 2.04
N SER A 270 -21.31 -11.71 1.46
CA SER A 270 -21.20 -13.03 2.10
C SER A 270 -19.74 -13.43 2.35
N GLN A 271 -18.81 -12.84 1.61
CA GLN A 271 -17.36 -13.05 1.75
C GLN A 271 -16.72 -12.09 2.76
N ARG A 272 -17.49 -11.14 3.32
CA ARG A 272 -17.02 -10.21 4.35
C ARG A 272 -17.25 -10.77 5.75
N LYS A 273 -16.19 -10.87 6.54
CA LYS A 273 -16.29 -11.28 7.95
C LYS A 273 -15.31 -10.47 8.80
N ALA A 274 -15.84 -9.66 9.71
CA ALA A 274 -15.03 -8.99 10.73
C ALA A 274 -14.57 -10.00 11.79
N ILE A 275 -13.30 -9.88 12.20
CA ILE A 275 -12.64 -10.71 13.21
C ILE A 275 -12.26 -9.81 14.38
N ARG A 276 -12.48 -10.30 15.59
CA ARG A 276 -12.17 -9.57 16.81
C ARG A 276 -11.87 -10.56 17.95
N PRO A 277 -10.69 -10.48 18.58
CA PRO A 277 -10.37 -11.26 19.77
C PRO A 277 -11.47 -11.16 20.83
N SER A 278 -11.81 -12.26 21.47
CA SER A 278 -12.95 -12.35 22.41
C SER A 278 -12.79 -11.42 23.63
N ASN A 279 -11.54 -11.12 24.01
CA ASN A 279 -11.19 -10.20 25.11
C ASN A 279 -11.17 -8.72 24.70
N MET A 280 -11.44 -8.39 23.42
CA MET A 280 -11.41 -7.02 22.91
C MET A 280 -12.84 -6.50 22.71
N PRO A 281 -13.22 -5.34 23.28
CA PRO A 281 -14.54 -4.75 23.07
C PRO A 281 -14.73 -4.31 21.61
N PRO A 282 -15.98 -4.25 21.11
CA PRO A 282 -16.27 -3.69 19.80
C PRO A 282 -15.90 -2.20 19.75
N SER A 283 -15.43 -1.74 18.59
CA SER A 283 -15.05 -0.35 18.36
C SER A 283 -15.98 0.31 17.34
N PRO A 284 -16.30 1.60 17.52
CA PRO A 284 -17.08 2.36 16.54
C PRO A 284 -16.25 2.74 15.30
N THR A 285 -14.93 2.56 15.33
CA THR A 285 -14.03 3.10 14.30
C THR A 285 -13.19 2.06 13.57
N ALA A 286 -12.94 0.89 14.16
CA ALA A 286 -12.12 -0.13 13.49
C ALA A 286 -12.41 -1.53 14.05
N SER A 287 -12.64 -2.50 13.16
CA SER A 287 -12.47 -3.92 13.49
C SER A 287 -11.00 -4.28 13.49
N PRO A 288 -10.53 -5.16 14.39
CA PRO A 288 -9.13 -5.59 14.38
C PRO A 288 -8.68 -6.14 13.03
N CYS A 289 -9.46 -7.02 12.42
CA CYS A 289 -9.25 -7.48 11.04
C CYS A 289 -10.60 -7.77 10.36
N VAL A 290 -10.60 -7.78 9.02
CA VAL A 290 -11.78 -8.11 8.20
C VAL A 290 -11.35 -8.99 7.03
N PHE A 291 -12.06 -10.10 6.82
CA PHE A 291 -11.91 -10.95 5.65
C PHE A 291 -12.61 -10.37 4.42
N ALA A 292 -11.96 -10.54 3.27
CA ALA A 292 -12.53 -10.52 1.93
C ALA A 292 -12.24 -11.91 1.30
N GLY A 293 -13.19 -12.84 1.40
CA GLY A 293 -12.94 -14.23 1.05
C GLY A 293 -11.89 -14.88 1.95
N ASP A 294 -10.78 -15.33 1.38
CA ASP A 294 -9.64 -15.92 2.09
C ASP A 294 -8.56 -14.91 2.49
N THR A 295 -8.70 -13.64 2.09
CA THR A 295 -7.75 -12.57 2.38
C THR A 295 -8.19 -11.77 3.60
N LEU A 296 -7.32 -11.65 4.59
CA LEU A 296 -7.53 -10.93 5.83
C LEU A 296 -6.80 -9.58 5.78
N TYR A 297 -7.54 -8.51 6.00
CA TYR A 297 -7.03 -7.14 6.14
C TYR A 297 -7.02 -6.75 7.60
N CYS A 298 -5.85 -6.57 8.21
CA CYS A 298 -5.72 -6.21 9.62
C CYS A 298 -5.42 -4.73 9.81
N SER A 299 -6.15 -4.12 10.73
CA SER A 299 -5.95 -2.75 11.19
C SER A 299 -4.51 -2.50 11.62
N ALA A 300 -4.08 -1.27 11.48
CA ALA A 300 -2.81 -0.89 12.09
C ALA A 300 -2.86 -1.11 13.59
N LYS A 301 -1.82 -1.75 14.10
CA LYS A 301 -1.50 -1.89 15.52
C LYS A 301 -0.20 -1.18 15.79
N SER A 302 -0.09 -0.66 16.99
CA SER A 302 1.11 -0.04 17.54
C SER A 302 1.57 -0.80 18.77
N GLY A 303 2.69 -0.38 19.36
CA GLY A 303 3.23 -0.95 20.60
C GLY A 303 2.39 -0.65 21.84
N PHE A 304 1.11 -0.35 21.69
CA PHE A 304 0.20 -0.04 22.78
C PHE A 304 -0.11 -1.26 23.64
N ILE A 305 0.00 -1.08 24.96
CA ILE A 305 -0.39 -2.05 25.97
C ILE A 305 -1.56 -1.47 26.74
N PRO A 306 -2.77 -2.05 26.66
CA PRO A 306 -3.92 -1.59 27.44
C PRO A 306 -3.64 -1.66 28.96
N GLY A 307 -4.14 -0.67 29.69
CA GLY A 307 -3.97 -0.60 31.15
C GLY A 307 -4.97 0.35 31.79
N PRO A 308 -5.02 0.39 33.15
CA PRO A 308 -6.05 1.14 33.88
C PRO A 308 -6.04 2.65 33.64
N ASN A 309 -4.91 3.24 33.27
CA ASN A 309 -4.76 4.68 33.01
C ASN A 309 -4.63 4.98 31.51
N GLY A 310 -5.43 4.31 30.66
CA GLY A 310 -5.39 4.50 29.22
C GLY A 310 -4.28 3.73 28.51
N GLY A 311 -3.50 2.92 29.25
CA GLY A 311 -2.43 2.09 28.70
C GLY A 311 -1.08 2.79 28.60
N VAL A 312 -0.08 2.08 28.09
CA VAL A 312 1.31 2.53 28.02
C VAL A 312 1.97 2.14 26.71
N TYR A 313 3.04 2.87 26.35
CA TYR A 313 4.01 2.52 25.33
C TYR A 313 5.40 2.35 25.92
N PHE A 314 6.21 1.49 25.34
CA PHE A 314 7.64 1.38 25.64
C PHE A 314 8.41 2.61 25.12
N ALA A 315 9.59 2.87 25.70
CA ALA A 315 10.42 4.03 25.34
C ALA A 315 11.17 3.86 24.01
N SER A 316 11.35 2.62 23.52
CA SER A 316 12.14 2.34 22.33
C SER A 316 11.30 1.78 21.17
N THR A 317 11.67 2.11 19.95
CA THR A 317 11.09 1.54 18.73
C THR A 317 11.18 0.02 18.70
N ALA A 318 12.30 -0.57 19.14
CA ALA A 318 12.46 -2.02 19.19
C ALA A 318 11.46 -2.71 20.14
N ASP A 319 11.20 -2.12 21.32
CA ASP A 319 10.25 -2.69 22.27
C ASP A 319 8.79 -2.46 21.83
N GLN A 320 8.50 -1.30 21.27
CA GLN A 320 7.18 -1.05 20.65
C GLN A 320 6.94 -2.01 19.49
N THR A 321 7.90 -2.23 18.59
CA THR A 321 7.77 -3.20 17.49
C THR A 321 7.50 -4.61 18.03
N ARG A 322 8.18 -5.03 19.10
CA ARG A 322 7.91 -6.33 19.72
C ARG A 322 6.46 -6.45 20.20
N GLN A 323 5.96 -5.39 20.82
CA GLN A 323 4.57 -5.36 21.29
C GLN A 323 3.57 -5.30 20.14
N THR A 324 3.85 -4.51 19.10
CA THR A 324 3.03 -4.47 17.86
C THR A 324 2.90 -5.84 17.23
N MET A 325 4.01 -6.58 17.13
CA MET A 325 3.98 -7.93 16.56
C MET A 325 3.12 -8.87 17.41
N ARG A 326 3.14 -8.73 18.75
CA ARG A 326 2.24 -9.51 19.64
C ARG A 326 0.78 -9.12 19.43
N ASN A 327 0.49 -7.83 19.36
CA ASN A 327 -0.87 -7.33 19.11
C ASN A 327 -1.40 -7.80 17.74
N GLN A 328 -0.54 -7.91 16.72
CA GLN A 328 -0.91 -8.48 15.42
C GLN A 328 -1.06 -10.00 15.46
N LEU A 329 -0.25 -10.70 16.25
CA LEU A 329 -0.38 -12.15 16.41
C LEU A 329 -1.75 -12.51 17.01
N ASP A 330 -2.18 -11.81 18.05
CA ASP A 330 -3.50 -12.02 18.68
C ASP A 330 -4.64 -11.90 17.64
N ASN A 331 -4.52 -10.94 16.71
CA ASN A 331 -5.50 -10.80 15.63
C ASN A 331 -5.45 -11.94 14.60
N LEU A 332 -4.25 -12.43 14.28
CA LEU A 332 -4.05 -13.54 13.34
C LEU A 332 -4.55 -14.86 13.97
N GLU A 333 -4.24 -15.12 15.23
CA GLU A 333 -4.68 -16.33 15.96
C GLU A 333 -6.20 -16.39 16.08
N GLU A 334 -6.89 -15.26 16.31
CA GLU A 334 -8.35 -15.20 16.29
C GLU A 334 -8.96 -15.54 14.91
N ALA A 335 -8.18 -15.40 13.86
CA ALA A 335 -8.55 -15.77 12.49
C ALA A 335 -8.08 -17.18 12.09
N ASP A 336 -7.56 -17.99 13.03
CA ASP A 336 -6.89 -19.28 12.79
C ASP A 336 -5.70 -19.16 11.83
N MET A 337 -4.92 -18.08 11.95
CA MET A 337 -3.77 -17.75 11.09
C MET A 337 -2.54 -17.39 11.93
N ASN A 338 -1.40 -17.26 11.28
CA ASN A 338 -0.15 -16.81 11.89
C ASN A 338 0.69 -15.99 10.89
N PHE A 339 1.91 -15.57 11.25
CA PHE A 339 2.77 -14.76 10.40
C PHE A 339 3.21 -15.44 9.09
N ASP A 340 3.18 -16.77 9.00
CA ASP A 340 3.54 -17.48 7.77
C ASP A 340 2.56 -17.20 6.62
N GLN A 341 1.35 -16.75 6.93
CA GLN A 341 0.31 -16.41 5.96
C GLN A 341 0.28 -14.93 5.58
N VAL A 342 1.14 -14.10 6.19
CA VAL A 342 1.22 -12.67 5.87
C VAL A 342 1.92 -12.48 4.53
N VAL A 343 1.25 -11.81 3.60
CA VAL A 343 1.73 -11.51 2.24
C VAL A 343 2.22 -10.08 2.07
N SER A 344 1.67 -9.14 2.86
CA SER A 344 2.06 -7.73 2.81
C SER A 344 1.97 -7.07 4.17
N ALA A 345 2.92 -6.17 4.47
CA ALA A 345 2.90 -5.32 5.64
C ALA A 345 3.25 -3.87 5.27
N THR A 346 2.56 -2.92 5.88
CA THR A 346 2.87 -1.49 5.75
C THR A 346 3.14 -0.92 7.13
N THR A 347 4.32 -0.35 7.31
CA THR A 347 4.78 0.22 8.58
C THR A 347 5.01 1.71 8.44
N TYR A 348 4.55 2.44 9.44
CA TYR A 348 4.73 3.87 9.59
C TYR A 348 5.56 4.14 10.84
N LEU A 349 6.79 4.59 10.65
CA LEU A 349 7.71 4.92 11.74
C LEU A 349 7.60 6.40 12.11
N ASP A 350 7.80 6.70 13.37
CA ASP A 350 7.97 8.08 13.83
C ASP A 350 9.31 8.68 13.36
N ASP A 351 10.35 7.86 13.28
CA ASP A 351 11.66 8.23 12.74
C ASP A 351 12.21 7.11 11.85
N ILE A 352 12.34 7.38 10.55
CA ILE A 352 12.82 6.41 9.56
C ILE A 352 14.25 5.93 9.83
N THR A 353 15.05 6.72 10.54
CA THR A 353 16.42 6.33 10.91
C THR A 353 16.46 5.16 11.90
N GLU A 354 15.32 4.83 12.51
CA GLU A 354 15.15 3.67 13.41
C GLU A 354 14.71 2.39 12.67
N SER A 355 14.59 2.44 11.35
CA SER A 355 14.29 1.26 10.52
C SER A 355 15.18 0.04 10.84
N PRO A 356 16.49 0.18 11.16
CA PRO A 356 17.29 -0.98 11.55
C PRO A 356 16.83 -1.62 12.85
N GLN A 357 16.40 -0.83 13.86
CA GLN A 357 15.88 -1.34 15.14
C GLN A 357 14.54 -2.06 14.91
N TYR A 358 13.64 -1.45 14.14
CA TYR A 358 12.37 -2.06 13.73
C TYR A 358 12.63 -3.40 13.01
N SER A 359 13.46 -3.41 11.98
CA SER A 359 13.73 -4.57 11.14
C SER A 359 14.36 -5.73 11.91
N ALA A 360 15.27 -5.43 12.84
CA ALA A 360 15.92 -6.43 13.69
C ALA A 360 14.95 -7.18 14.61
N VAL A 361 13.82 -6.57 14.97
CA VAL A 361 12.73 -7.21 15.73
C VAL A 361 11.73 -7.87 14.79
N TYR A 362 11.20 -7.13 13.81
CA TYR A 362 10.18 -7.56 12.87
C TYR A 362 10.53 -8.89 12.19
N SER A 363 11.74 -9.00 11.63
CA SER A 363 12.16 -10.18 10.87
C SER A 363 12.17 -11.48 11.68
N LYS A 364 12.28 -11.43 13.00
CA LYS A 364 12.31 -12.61 13.88
C LYS A 364 10.97 -13.35 13.97
N TYR A 365 9.88 -12.71 13.58
CA TYR A 365 8.55 -13.30 13.66
C TYR A 365 8.20 -14.15 12.43
N PHE A 366 9.03 -14.11 11.40
CA PHE A 366 8.83 -14.87 10.15
C PHE A 366 9.84 -16.01 10.07
N LYS A 367 9.36 -17.24 9.88
CA LYS A 367 10.21 -18.43 9.78
C LYS A 367 10.81 -18.66 8.41
N GLY A 368 10.27 -18.02 7.38
CA GLY A 368 10.66 -18.14 5.98
C GLY A 368 10.89 -16.79 5.33
N ALA A 369 10.51 -16.68 4.04
CA ALA A 369 10.56 -15.42 3.32
C ALA A 369 9.70 -14.36 4.00
N LEU A 370 10.19 -13.12 4.06
CA LEU A 370 9.43 -12.00 4.59
C LEU A 370 8.29 -11.61 3.65
N PRO A 371 7.19 -11.02 4.14
CA PRO A 371 6.15 -10.45 3.28
C PRO A 371 6.68 -9.28 2.44
N ALA A 372 5.91 -8.85 1.45
CA ALA A 372 6.15 -7.59 0.77
C ALA A 372 6.03 -6.45 1.80
N GLN A 373 7.06 -5.62 1.92
CA GLN A 373 7.16 -4.60 2.98
C GLN A 373 7.22 -3.20 2.38
N THR A 374 6.45 -2.29 2.98
CA THR A 374 6.58 -0.84 2.75
C THR A 374 6.76 -0.14 4.08
N THR A 375 7.79 0.68 4.20
CA THR A 375 8.06 1.45 5.43
C THR A 375 8.29 2.90 5.09
N VAL A 376 7.57 3.80 5.75
CA VAL A 376 7.68 5.25 5.58
C VAL A 376 7.63 5.95 6.93
N GLN A 377 8.09 7.20 6.98
CA GLN A 377 7.95 8.03 8.17
C GLN A 377 6.66 8.84 8.09
N GLN A 378 5.80 8.68 9.10
CA GLN A 378 4.68 9.57 9.35
C GLN A 378 5.16 10.93 9.92
N ILE A 379 4.25 11.85 10.25
CA ILE A 379 4.63 13.04 11.01
C ILE A 379 5.25 12.59 12.32
N LYS A 380 6.46 13.11 12.60
CA LYS A 380 7.21 12.78 13.80
C LYS A 380 6.46 13.25 15.05
N SER A 381 6.35 12.38 16.04
CA SER A 381 5.93 12.74 17.39
C SER A 381 6.86 13.85 17.92
N GLY A 382 6.35 14.71 18.77
CA GLY A 382 7.13 15.79 19.33
C GLY A 382 8.25 15.29 20.23
N ASP A 383 8.20 15.63 21.53
CA ASP A 383 9.18 15.16 22.50
C ASP A 383 9.01 13.65 22.78
N ARG A 384 10.11 12.88 22.72
CA ARG A 384 10.15 11.44 23.04
C ARG A 384 10.22 11.15 24.53
N LYS A 385 9.93 12.12 25.37
CA LYS A 385 9.79 11.94 26.81
C LYS A 385 8.39 11.44 27.17
N PRO A 386 8.25 10.75 28.29
CA PRO A 386 6.93 10.40 28.77
C PRO A 386 6.14 11.69 29.11
N ASN A 387 4.82 11.64 28.87
CA ASN A 387 3.89 12.70 29.28
C ASN A 387 3.73 12.72 30.81
N SER A 388 2.84 13.57 31.32
CA SER A 388 2.54 13.67 32.78
C SER A 388 2.07 12.37 33.41
N ASP A 389 1.50 11.46 32.61
CA ASP A 389 0.99 10.15 33.05
C ASP A 389 2.02 9.04 32.89
N GLY A 390 3.26 9.38 32.53
CA GLY A 390 4.35 8.44 32.31
C GLY A 390 4.29 7.65 31.01
N GLN A 391 3.45 8.08 30.06
CA GLN A 391 3.26 7.42 28.77
C GLN A 391 4.23 7.97 27.73
N TYR A 392 5.00 7.08 27.09
CA TYR A 392 5.81 7.44 25.93
C TYR A 392 4.94 7.62 24.68
N PRO A 393 5.40 8.38 23.67
CA PRO A 393 4.68 8.52 22.41
C PRO A 393 4.67 7.20 21.61
N ASP A 394 3.70 7.08 20.70
CA ASP A 394 3.66 6.03 19.71
C ASP A 394 4.77 6.24 18.65
N LEU A 395 5.69 5.31 18.52
CA LEU A 395 6.88 5.40 17.66
C LEU A 395 6.73 4.62 16.35
N GLU A 396 5.73 3.73 16.26
CA GLU A 396 5.49 2.95 15.06
C GLU A 396 4.08 2.36 15.05
N GLN A 397 3.56 2.13 13.87
CA GLN A 397 2.36 1.35 13.68
C GLN A 397 2.45 0.53 12.39
N MET A 398 1.84 -0.65 12.39
CA MET A 398 1.87 -1.57 11.26
C MET A 398 0.49 -2.15 10.99
N SER A 399 0.06 -2.10 9.71
CA SER A 399 -1.05 -2.89 9.17
C SER A 399 -0.51 -4.05 8.34
N LEU A 400 -1.29 -5.12 8.20
CA LEU A 400 -0.90 -6.28 7.42
C LEU A 400 -2.06 -6.87 6.63
N ILE A 401 -1.69 -7.60 5.57
CA ILE A 401 -2.58 -8.42 4.76
C ILE A 401 -2.07 -9.85 4.86
N ALA A 402 -2.96 -10.78 5.21
CA ALA A 402 -2.67 -12.20 5.26
C ALA A 402 -3.65 -12.97 4.37
N VAL A 403 -3.22 -14.11 3.82
CA VAL A 403 -4.03 -14.94 2.94
C VAL A 403 -4.07 -16.36 3.49
N ARG A 404 -5.27 -16.88 3.76
CA ARG A 404 -5.47 -18.16 4.41
C ARG A 404 -4.88 -19.33 3.62
N SER A 405 -4.97 -19.28 2.30
CA SER A 405 -4.40 -20.27 1.38
C SER A 405 -2.92 -20.09 1.09
N HIS A 406 -2.29 -19.01 1.62
CA HIS A 406 -0.86 -18.76 1.42
C HIS A 406 -0.04 -19.68 2.31
N LEU A 407 0.48 -20.74 1.72
CA LEU A 407 1.50 -21.59 2.36
C LEU A 407 2.84 -21.15 1.82
N LYS A 408 3.72 -20.68 2.71
CA LYS A 408 5.12 -20.40 2.34
C LYS A 408 5.81 -21.70 1.96
N PRO A 409 6.57 -21.72 0.86
CA PRO A 409 7.37 -22.88 0.46
C PRO A 409 8.45 -23.20 1.50
#